data_8fd8d36e486f5175577e0a90b6b3e3b3
#
_entry.id   8fd8d36e486f5175577e0a90b6b3e3b3
#
_cell.length_a   1.000
_cell.length_b   1.000
_cell.length_c   1.000
_cell.angle_alpha   90.00
_cell.angle_beta   90.00
_cell.angle_gamma   90.00
#
_symmetry.space_group_name_H-M   'P 1'
#
loop_
_entity.id
_entity.type
_entity.pdbx_description
1 polymer ?
#
loop_
_entity_poly.entity_id
_entity_poly.type
_entity_poly.pdbx_seq_one_letter_code
_entity_poly.pdbx_strand_id
1 'polypeptide(L)'
;MTINGLGCIIHSIETDQTEKQMAYMNQERKAKIAQALAPVLKKYGIKGSLSVRNHLAICLTLKSGPIDFIANSNRVCGNSHYQVSNGFRPNTSGYCDVNPYWFQDHYDGDAKAFLAEAIDALKAADYYDRSDAQIDYFDTAYYFDINIGKWNKPYVVTE
;
A
#
# COMPACT_ATOMS: atom_id res chain seq x y z
N MET A 1 -1.42 8.45 47.80
CA MET A 1 -1.95 9.07 46.60
C MET A 1 -1.07 8.83 45.38
N THR A 2 0.13 9.24 45.43
CA THR A 2 1.08 9.12 44.34
C THR A 2 1.44 7.67 44.03
N ILE A 3 1.39 6.78 45.01
CA ILE A 3 1.70 5.36 44.84
C ILE A 3 0.75 4.68 43.88
N ASN A 4 -0.54 5.02 43.96
CA ASN A 4 -1.53 4.45 43.04
C ASN A 4 -1.32 4.91 41.61
N GLY A 5 -0.87 6.14 41.42
CA GLY A 5 -0.54 6.64 40.10
C GLY A 5 0.63 5.91 39.46
N LEU A 6 1.64 5.58 40.25
CA LEU A 6 2.80 4.84 39.76
C LEU A 6 2.43 3.42 39.29
N GLY A 7 1.58 2.75 40.06
CA GLY A 7 1.11 1.42 39.68
C GLY A 7 0.37 1.43 38.35
N CYS A 8 -0.49 2.40 38.15
CA CYS A 8 -1.23 2.55 36.86
C CYS A 8 -0.30 2.82 35.68
N ILE A 9 0.72 3.65 35.86
CA ILE A 9 1.68 3.97 34.82
C ILE A 9 2.45 2.73 34.37
N ILE A 10 2.92 1.92 35.32
CA ILE A 10 3.65 0.69 35.01
C ILE A 10 2.76 -0.28 34.21
N HIS A 11 1.52 -0.44 34.63
CA HIS A 11 0.58 -1.29 33.95
C HIS A 11 0.31 -0.82 32.50
N SER A 12 0.18 0.48 32.29
CA SER A 12 -0.01 1.06 30.97
C SER A 12 1.18 0.80 30.03
N ILE A 13 2.40 0.87 30.56
CA ILE A 13 3.61 0.61 29.78
C ILE A 13 3.64 -0.85 29.30
N GLU A 14 3.28 -1.79 30.16
CA GLU A 14 3.23 -3.21 29.77
C GLU A 14 2.20 -3.46 28.69
N THR A 15 1.03 -2.85 28.79
CA THR A 15 -0.02 -2.94 27.78
C THR A 15 0.45 -2.39 26.43
N ASP A 16 1.12 -1.25 26.44
CA ASP A 16 1.65 -0.64 25.21
C ASP A 16 2.65 -1.56 24.51
N GLN A 17 3.53 -2.20 25.26
CA GLN A 17 4.51 -3.11 24.68
C GLN A 17 3.85 -4.30 24.00
N THR A 18 2.78 -4.82 24.58
CA THR A 18 2.01 -5.93 24.00
C THR A 18 1.32 -5.49 22.72
N GLU A 19 0.73 -4.30 22.70
CA GLU A 19 0.03 -3.76 21.52
C GLU A 19 0.98 -3.49 20.36
N LYS A 20 2.23 -3.12 20.61
CA LYS A 20 3.22 -2.82 19.58
C LYS A 20 3.58 -4.04 18.73
N GLN A 21 3.28 -5.24 19.18
CA GLN A 21 3.57 -6.46 18.44
C GLN A 21 2.50 -6.79 17.39
N MET A 22 1.39 -6.04 17.36
CA MET A 22 0.29 -6.27 16.44
C MET A 22 0.27 -5.22 15.34
N ALA A 23 -0.02 -5.64 14.12
CA ALA A 23 -0.26 -4.72 13.02
C ALA A 23 -1.40 -3.75 13.37
N TYR A 24 -1.23 -2.47 13.03
CA TYR A 24 -2.15 -1.44 13.48
C TYR A 24 -2.17 -0.25 12.54
N MET A 25 -3.36 0.17 12.15
CA MET A 25 -3.57 1.37 11.35
C MET A 25 -4.68 2.21 12.00
N ASN A 26 -4.45 3.51 12.13
CA ASN A 26 -5.42 4.45 12.69
C ASN A 26 -5.45 5.73 11.86
N GLN A 27 -6.30 6.67 12.27
CA GLN A 27 -6.46 7.93 11.56
C GLN A 27 -5.22 8.82 11.63
N GLU A 28 -4.46 8.74 12.70
CA GLU A 28 -3.20 9.50 12.84
C GLU A 28 -2.15 9.03 11.83
N ARG A 29 -1.95 7.71 11.72
CA ARG A 29 -1.04 7.13 10.72
C ARG A 29 -1.55 7.42 9.30
N LYS A 30 -2.85 7.30 9.08
CA LYS A 30 -3.46 7.64 7.79
C LYS A 30 -3.16 9.09 7.41
N ALA A 31 -3.25 10.03 8.36
CA ALA A 31 -2.96 11.44 8.10
C ALA A 31 -1.50 11.65 7.69
N LYS A 32 -0.56 10.98 8.35
CA LYS A 32 0.86 11.03 7.98
C LYS A 32 1.09 10.52 6.56
N ILE A 33 0.46 9.41 6.23
CA ILE A 33 0.56 8.82 4.89
C ILE A 33 -0.05 9.77 3.85
N ALA A 34 -1.21 10.36 4.15
CA ALA A 34 -1.86 11.30 3.25
C ALA A 34 -0.97 12.52 2.96
N GLN A 35 -0.27 13.04 3.97
CA GLN A 35 0.66 14.15 3.78
C GLN A 35 1.83 13.78 2.87
N ALA A 36 2.37 12.57 3.01
CA ALA A 36 3.47 12.09 2.19
C ALA A 36 3.01 11.79 0.75
N LEU A 37 1.79 11.28 0.60
CA LEU A 37 1.24 10.84 -0.68
C LEU A 37 0.74 12.00 -1.54
N ALA A 38 0.19 13.05 -0.93
CA ALA A 38 -0.40 14.17 -1.66
C ALA A 38 0.53 14.76 -2.73
N PRO A 39 1.81 15.08 -2.44
CA PRO A 39 2.71 15.61 -3.46
C PRO A 39 3.00 14.59 -4.58
N VAL A 40 3.03 13.30 -4.26
CA VAL A 40 3.24 12.25 -5.26
C VAL A 40 2.06 12.20 -6.24
N LEU A 41 0.84 12.19 -5.72
CA LEU A 41 -0.37 12.21 -6.55
C LEU A 41 -0.41 13.46 -7.43
N LYS A 42 -0.09 14.60 -6.86
CA LYS A 42 -0.08 15.88 -7.58
C LYS A 42 0.97 15.88 -8.69
N LYS A 43 2.17 15.38 -8.40
CA LYS A 43 3.28 15.34 -9.34
C LYS A 43 2.91 14.57 -10.62
N TYR A 44 2.18 13.48 -10.48
CA TYR A 44 1.80 12.61 -11.59
C TYR A 44 0.38 12.88 -12.11
N GLY A 45 -0.36 13.80 -11.49
CA GLY A 45 -1.72 14.14 -11.92
C GLY A 45 -2.73 13.03 -11.66
N ILE A 46 -2.50 12.19 -10.65
CA ILE A 46 -3.32 11.02 -10.36
C ILE A 46 -4.28 11.35 -9.22
N LYS A 47 -5.53 10.92 -9.36
CA LYS A 47 -6.55 11.01 -8.31
C LYS A 47 -6.70 9.66 -7.64
N GLY A 48 -6.68 9.67 -6.32
CA GLY A 48 -6.82 8.47 -5.53
C GLY A 48 -7.39 8.78 -4.15
N SER A 49 -7.73 7.74 -3.41
CA SER A 49 -8.23 7.87 -2.05
C SER A 49 -7.59 6.83 -1.14
N LEU A 50 -7.47 7.21 0.14
CA LEU A 50 -6.97 6.31 1.18
C LEU A 50 -8.13 5.85 2.05
N SER A 51 -8.12 4.57 2.42
CA SER A 51 -9.08 4.00 3.36
C SER A 51 -8.37 3.07 4.33
N VAL A 52 -8.91 2.96 5.54
CA VAL A 52 -8.40 2.03 6.55
C VAL A 52 -9.27 0.77 6.51
N ARG A 53 -8.63 -0.39 6.49
CA ARG A 53 -9.33 -1.67 6.46
C ARG A 53 -9.00 -2.47 7.70
N ASN A 54 -10.05 -2.82 8.47
CA ASN A 54 -9.97 -3.68 9.66
C ASN A 54 -8.97 -3.19 10.71
N HIS A 55 -8.69 -1.89 10.76
CA HIS A 55 -7.69 -1.28 11.66
C HIS A 55 -6.27 -1.84 11.49
N LEU A 56 -6.01 -2.58 10.44
CA LEU A 56 -4.72 -3.24 10.18
C LEU A 56 -4.00 -2.72 8.96
N ALA A 57 -4.74 -2.23 7.97
CA ALA A 57 -4.19 -1.89 6.67
C ALA A 57 -4.67 -0.53 6.18
N ILE A 58 -3.82 0.10 5.37
CA ILE A 58 -4.19 1.29 4.59
C ILE A 58 -4.30 0.87 3.12
N CYS A 59 -5.39 1.26 2.47
CA CYS A 59 -5.62 0.96 1.06
C CYS A 59 -5.58 2.25 0.26
N LEU A 60 -4.73 2.30 -0.76
CA LEU A 60 -4.72 3.37 -1.75
C LEU A 60 -5.49 2.87 -2.98
N THR A 61 -6.57 3.55 -3.33
CA THR A 61 -7.32 3.27 -4.55
C THR A 61 -7.08 4.38 -5.55
N LEU A 62 -6.48 4.05 -6.68
CA LEU A 62 -6.25 4.99 -7.77
C LEU A 62 -7.51 5.04 -8.63
N LYS A 63 -8.04 6.25 -8.84
CA LYS A 63 -9.32 6.45 -9.53
C LYS A 63 -9.13 6.88 -10.97
N SER A 64 -8.22 7.82 -11.23
CA SER A 64 -7.99 8.36 -12.56
C SER A 64 -6.63 9.05 -12.65
N GLY A 65 -6.14 9.21 -13.86
CA GLY A 65 -4.89 9.92 -14.11
C GLY A 65 -4.42 9.74 -15.55
N PRO A 66 -3.35 10.43 -15.93
CA PRO A 66 -2.81 10.34 -17.30
C PRO A 66 -2.04 9.05 -17.58
N ILE A 67 -1.66 8.31 -16.54
CA ILE A 67 -0.92 7.04 -16.70
C ILE A 67 -1.92 5.90 -16.85
N ASP A 68 -1.80 5.15 -17.96
CA ASP A 68 -2.61 3.95 -18.16
C ASP A 68 -1.85 2.74 -17.58
N PHE A 69 -2.07 2.49 -16.29
CA PHE A 69 -1.39 1.42 -15.56
C PHE A 69 -1.70 0.04 -16.13
N ILE A 70 -2.95 -0.18 -16.52
CA ILE A 70 -3.40 -1.49 -16.98
C ILE A 70 -2.77 -1.81 -18.33
N ALA A 71 -2.78 -0.85 -19.27
CA ALA A 71 -2.11 -1.04 -20.55
C ALA A 71 -0.61 -1.23 -20.39
N ASN A 72 0.01 -0.46 -19.48
CA ASN A 72 1.44 -0.57 -19.17
C ASN A 72 1.76 -1.99 -18.66
N SER A 73 1.02 -2.48 -17.70
CA SER A 73 1.22 -3.82 -17.14
C SER A 73 0.96 -4.90 -18.17
N ASN A 74 -0.08 -4.77 -18.98
CA ASN A 74 -0.37 -5.73 -20.04
C ASN A 74 0.77 -5.83 -21.04
N ARG A 75 1.37 -4.70 -21.41
CA ARG A 75 2.50 -4.68 -22.35
C ARG A 75 3.75 -5.30 -21.72
N VAL A 76 4.08 -4.90 -20.48
CA VAL A 76 5.28 -5.38 -19.79
C VAL A 76 5.19 -6.89 -19.53
N CYS A 77 4.08 -7.35 -18.98
CA CYS A 77 3.88 -8.77 -18.69
C CYS A 77 3.75 -9.60 -19.97
N GLY A 78 3.12 -9.06 -21.00
CA GLY A 78 3.00 -9.73 -22.28
C GLY A 78 4.33 -9.91 -23.00
N ASN A 79 5.32 -9.08 -22.71
CA ASN A 79 6.67 -9.19 -23.27
C ASN A 79 7.61 -9.99 -22.37
N SER A 80 7.15 -10.40 -21.18
CA SER A 80 7.95 -11.20 -20.26
C SER A 80 7.83 -12.67 -20.57
N HIS A 81 8.94 -13.30 -20.90
CA HIS A 81 8.95 -14.76 -21.15
C HIS A 81 8.43 -15.54 -19.95
N TYR A 82 8.82 -15.13 -18.74
CA TYR A 82 8.37 -15.75 -17.50
C TYR A 82 6.84 -15.68 -17.34
N GLN A 83 6.28 -14.49 -17.53
CA GLN A 83 4.83 -14.28 -17.36
C GLN A 83 4.04 -15.06 -18.41
N VAL A 84 4.46 -15.01 -19.67
CA VAL A 84 3.80 -15.71 -20.76
C VAL A 84 3.85 -17.23 -20.55
N SER A 85 5.00 -17.74 -20.11
CA SER A 85 5.16 -19.18 -19.83
C SER A 85 4.28 -19.66 -18.66
N ASN A 86 3.92 -18.75 -17.75
CA ASN A 86 3.08 -19.04 -16.59
C ASN A 86 1.62 -18.69 -16.80
N GLY A 87 1.18 -18.53 -18.06
CA GLY A 87 -0.23 -18.36 -18.37
C GLY A 87 -0.75 -16.93 -18.28
N PHE A 88 0.10 -15.95 -18.51
CA PHE A 88 -0.33 -14.57 -18.53
C PHE A 88 -1.46 -14.31 -19.50
N ARG A 89 -2.45 -13.54 -19.07
CA ARG A 89 -3.55 -13.05 -19.91
C ARG A 89 -3.73 -11.56 -19.72
N PRO A 90 -3.93 -10.78 -20.79
CA PRO A 90 -4.16 -9.33 -20.66
C PRO A 90 -5.38 -9.02 -19.79
N ASN A 91 -5.25 -8.00 -18.97
CA ASN A 91 -6.33 -7.50 -18.14
C ASN A 91 -7.26 -6.63 -18.99
N THR A 92 -8.53 -6.99 -19.06
CA THR A 92 -9.56 -6.24 -19.79
C THR A 92 -10.64 -5.69 -18.86
N SER A 93 -10.50 -5.90 -17.54
CA SER A 93 -11.54 -5.53 -16.57
C SER A 93 -11.51 -4.05 -16.18
N GLY A 94 -10.40 -3.35 -16.41
CA GLY A 94 -10.24 -1.95 -16.04
C GLY A 94 -9.85 -1.72 -14.57
N TYR A 95 -9.58 -2.79 -13.84
CA TYR A 95 -9.09 -2.69 -12.46
C TYR A 95 -8.11 -3.81 -12.15
N CYS A 96 -7.21 -3.58 -11.21
CA CYS A 96 -6.29 -4.60 -10.73
C CYS A 96 -5.64 -4.17 -9.41
N ASP A 97 -5.09 -5.15 -8.71
CA ASP A 97 -4.28 -4.91 -7.52
C ASP A 97 -2.81 -4.84 -7.91
N VAL A 98 -2.06 -4.00 -7.22
CA VAL A 98 -0.60 -3.89 -7.42
C VAL A 98 0.09 -4.71 -6.35
N ASN A 99 0.98 -5.61 -6.77
CA ASN A 99 1.83 -6.33 -5.83
C ASN A 99 3.04 -5.45 -5.48
N PRO A 100 3.17 -4.96 -4.24
CA PRO A 100 4.24 -4.04 -3.87
C PRO A 100 5.63 -4.69 -3.87
N TYR A 101 5.71 -6.01 -3.88
CA TYR A 101 6.99 -6.73 -3.92
C TYR A 101 7.47 -7.00 -5.35
N TRP A 102 6.53 -7.08 -6.30
CA TRP A 102 6.84 -7.48 -7.69
C TRP A 102 6.46 -6.44 -8.73
N PHE A 103 6.00 -5.24 -8.32
CA PHE A 103 5.55 -4.21 -9.26
C PHE A 103 6.64 -3.81 -10.26
N GLN A 104 7.90 -3.91 -9.87
CA GLN A 104 9.02 -3.55 -10.72
C GLN A 104 9.13 -4.44 -11.96
N ASP A 105 8.64 -5.66 -11.86
CA ASP A 105 8.61 -6.61 -12.98
C ASP A 105 7.33 -6.53 -13.80
N HIS A 106 6.31 -5.82 -13.29
CA HIS A 106 5.00 -5.73 -13.92
C HIS A 106 4.74 -4.39 -14.59
N TYR A 107 5.51 -3.36 -14.27
CA TYR A 107 5.35 -2.01 -14.79
C TYR A 107 6.68 -1.42 -15.21
N ASP A 108 6.65 -0.44 -16.13
CA ASP A 108 7.84 0.31 -16.50
C ASP A 108 7.51 1.80 -16.65
N GLY A 109 8.54 2.62 -16.95
CA GLY A 109 8.39 4.05 -17.19
C GLY A 109 7.75 4.79 -16.02
N ASP A 110 6.85 5.73 -16.34
CA ASP A 110 6.19 6.57 -15.35
C ASP A 110 5.30 5.78 -14.40
N ALA A 111 4.68 4.71 -14.87
CA ALA A 111 3.87 3.84 -14.02
C ALA A 111 4.71 3.23 -12.90
N LYS A 112 5.88 2.68 -13.24
CA LYS A 112 6.81 2.12 -12.26
C LYS A 112 7.33 3.19 -11.32
N ALA A 113 7.70 4.36 -11.84
CA ALA A 113 8.22 5.47 -11.03
C ALA A 113 7.17 5.95 -10.03
N PHE A 114 5.92 6.14 -10.49
CA PHE A 114 4.84 6.54 -9.59
C PHE A 114 4.62 5.50 -8.48
N LEU A 115 4.55 4.23 -8.84
CA LEU A 115 4.30 3.16 -7.86
C LEU A 115 5.41 3.10 -6.82
N ALA A 116 6.68 3.29 -7.22
CA ALA A 116 7.79 3.33 -6.27
C ALA A 116 7.63 4.47 -5.25
N GLU A 117 7.31 5.67 -5.74
CA GLU A 117 7.10 6.83 -4.86
C GLU A 117 5.86 6.68 -3.99
N ALA A 118 4.78 6.10 -4.52
CA ALA A 118 3.56 5.85 -3.77
C ALA A 118 3.79 4.84 -2.65
N ILE A 119 4.53 3.78 -2.91
CA ILE A 119 4.87 2.78 -1.89
C ILE A 119 5.71 3.41 -0.77
N ASP A 120 6.69 4.24 -1.11
CA ASP A 120 7.48 4.96 -0.11
C ASP A 120 6.58 5.87 0.74
N ALA A 121 5.62 6.55 0.14
CA ALA A 121 4.67 7.39 0.85
C ALA A 121 3.76 6.57 1.78
N LEU A 122 3.34 5.40 1.35
CA LEU A 122 2.53 4.49 2.18
C LEU A 122 3.30 3.97 3.40
N LYS A 123 4.62 3.99 3.35
CA LYS A 123 5.48 3.61 4.47
C LYS A 123 5.86 4.78 5.39
N ALA A 124 5.27 5.96 5.21
CA ALA A 124 5.69 7.18 5.90
C ALA A 124 5.26 7.24 7.37
N ALA A 125 4.41 6.34 7.85
CA ALA A 125 3.88 6.37 9.22
C ALA A 125 4.59 5.35 10.11
N ASP A 126 5.90 5.46 10.20
CA ASP A 126 6.76 4.60 11.04
C ASP A 126 6.61 3.11 10.66
N TYR A 127 6.61 2.86 9.37
CA TYR A 127 6.47 1.51 8.84
C TYR A 127 7.70 0.65 9.16
N TYR A 128 7.45 -0.60 9.53
CA TYR A 128 8.48 -1.64 9.59
C TYR A 128 7.84 -2.98 9.26
N ASP A 129 8.66 -3.91 8.78
CA ASP A 129 8.27 -5.29 8.57
C ASP A 129 9.47 -6.17 8.92
N ARG A 130 9.35 -6.88 10.03
CA ARG A 130 10.38 -7.79 10.56
C ARG A 130 9.88 -9.23 10.54
N SER A 131 8.92 -9.52 9.67
CA SER A 131 8.34 -10.84 9.55
C SER A 131 9.32 -11.84 8.96
N ASP A 132 9.23 -13.10 9.40
CA ASP A 132 10.02 -14.20 8.86
C ASP A 132 9.08 -15.37 8.56
N ALA A 133 8.83 -15.58 7.27
CA ALA A 133 7.91 -16.62 6.81
C ALA A 133 8.41 -18.04 7.06
N GLN A 134 9.73 -18.23 7.22
CA GLN A 134 10.30 -19.55 7.46
C GLN A 134 9.96 -20.09 8.84
N ILE A 135 9.75 -19.20 9.81
CA ILE A 135 9.40 -19.57 11.19
C ILE A 135 7.99 -19.13 11.58
N ASP A 136 7.16 -18.76 10.59
CA ASP A 136 5.80 -18.27 10.80
C ASP A 136 5.72 -17.06 11.75
N TYR A 137 6.74 -16.22 11.73
CA TYR A 137 6.79 -15.01 12.55
C TYR A 137 6.34 -13.81 11.72
N PHE A 138 5.29 -13.11 12.17
CA PHE A 138 4.74 -11.96 11.49
C PHE A 138 4.80 -10.74 12.40
N ASP A 139 5.61 -9.76 12.02
CA ASP A 139 5.81 -8.52 12.78
C ASP A 139 5.91 -7.34 11.82
N THR A 140 4.75 -6.76 11.50
CA THR A 140 4.67 -5.58 10.65
C THR A 140 3.90 -4.46 11.35
N ALA A 141 4.32 -3.21 11.11
CA ALA A 141 3.66 -2.04 11.72
C ALA A 141 2.22 -1.92 11.26
N TYR A 142 1.98 -2.13 9.98
CA TYR A 142 0.65 -2.14 9.34
C TYR A 142 0.81 -2.73 7.94
N TYR A 143 -0.32 -3.13 7.35
CA TYR A 143 -0.35 -3.58 5.96
C TYR A 143 -0.76 -2.45 5.05
N PHE A 144 -0.40 -2.53 3.77
CA PHE A 144 -0.85 -1.58 2.78
C PHE A 144 -1.15 -2.27 1.46
N ASP A 145 -2.14 -1.74 0.74
CA ASP A 145 -2.55 -2.23 -0.57
C ASP A 145 -2.67 -1.06 -1.53
N ILE A 146 -2.39 -1.31 -2.81
CA ILE A 146 -2.64 -0.36 -3.88
C ILE A 146 -3.56 -1.03 -4.88
N ASN A 147 -4.70 -0.38 -5.15
CA ASN A 147 -5.68 -0.86 -6.12
C ASN A 147 -5.80 0.17 -7.24
N ILE A 148 -5.72 -0.30 -8.47
CA ILE A 148 -5.96 0.53 -9.65
C ILE A 148 -7.41 0.29 -10.06
N GLY A 149 -8.28 1.26 -9.75
CA GLY A 149 -9.71 1.11 -9.96
C GLY A 149 -10.36 0.11 -9.01
N LYS A 150 -11.63 -0.17 -9.26
CA LYS A 150 -12.42 -1.19 -8.54
C LYS A 150 -13.27 -1.94 -9.54
N TRP A 151 -13.78 -3.12 -9.16
CA TRP A 151 -14.62 -3.95 -10.03
C TRP A 151 -15.87 -3.21 -10.54
N ASN A 152 -16.45 -2.32 -9.70
CA ASN A 152 -17.65 -1.54 -10.05
C ASN A 152 -17.31 -0.10 -10.46
N LYS A 153 -16.06 0.26 -10.48
CA LYS A 153 -15.61 1.62 -10.82
C LYS A 153 -14.19 1.56 -11.39
N PRO A 154 -14.05 1.18 -12.68
CA PRO A 154 -12.74 1.02 -13.29
C PRO A 154 -11.91 2.30 -13.26
N TYR A 155 -10.59 2.15 -13.34
CA TYR A 155 -9.67 3.27 -13.44
C TYR A 155 -9.90 4.02 -14.76
N VAL A 156 -9.93 5.35 -14.68
CA VAL A 156 -10.16 6.21 -15.84
C VAL A 156 -8.85 6.87 -16.26
N VAL A 157 -8.43 6.64 -17.49
CA VAL A 157 -7.26 7.32 -18.07
C VAL A 157 -7.70 8.71 -18.53
N THR A 158 -6.99 9.74 -18.06
CA THR A 158 -7.23 11.13 -18.42
C THR A 158 -6.10 11.67 -19.30
N GLU A 159 -6.34 12.76 -19.97
CA GLU A 159 -5.31 13.42 -20.78
C GLU A 159 -4.40 14.35 -19.97
#